data_afaababd70b9788c25e290b5c948d0f6
#
_entry.id   afaababd70b9788c25e290b5c948d0f6
#
_cell.length_a   1.000
_cell.length_b   1.000
_cell.length_c   1.000
_cell.angle_alpha   90.00
_cell.angle_beta   90.00
_cell.angle_gamma   90.00
#
_symmetry.space_group_name_H-M   'P 1'
#
loop_
_entity.id
_entity.type
_entity.pdbx_description
1 polymer ?
#
loop_
_entity_poly.entity_id
_entity_poly.type
_entity_poly.pdbx_seq_one_letter_code
_entity_poly.pdbx_strand_id
1 'polypeptide(L)'
;MQRPRFHLAFPVKSLAEARAFYGGVLGCPEGRSADDWVDFDLMGHQIVAHLAPEETGAAATNAVDGEAVPVRHFGLILAPADWRALAERLKAAGARFIIEPQTRFKGQAGEQSTLFVLDSSGNALEFKAFADEAMIFAR
;
A
#
# COMPACT_ATOMS: atom_id res chain seq x y z
N MET A 1 -4.94 10.46 24.35
CA MET A 1 -4.32 11.31 23.34
C MET A 1 -4.50 10.68 21.97
N GLN A 2 -4.95 11.44 21.02
CA GLN A 2 -5.17 10.98 19.66
C GLN A 2 -3.83 10.85 18.93
N ARG A 3 -3.62 9.73 18.22
CA ARG A 3 -2.40 9.59 17.41
C ARG A 3 -2.47 10.52 16.20
N PRO A 4 -1.37 11.14 15.82
CA PRO A 4 -1.32 11.89 14.56
C PRO A 4 -1.67 10.99 13.39
N ARG A 5 -2.32 11.56 12.38
CA ARG A 5 -2.63 10.85 11.14
C ARG A 5 -1.59 11.19 10.09
N PHE A 6 -1.14 10.19 9.38
CA PHE A 6 -0.22 10.37 8.27
C PHE A 6 -0.97 10.92 7.07
N HIS A 7 -0.32 11.80 6.32
CA HIS A 7 -0.85 12.39 5.10
C HIS A 7 0.18 12.23 3.99
N LEU A 8 -0.28 11.76 2.82
CA LEU A 8 0.57 11.56 1.65
C LEU A 8 -0.19 11.98 0.40
N ALA A 9 0.45 12.77 -0.45
CA ALA A 9 -0.06 13.08 -1.79
C ALA A 9 0.79 12.37 -2.83
N PHE A 10 0.17 11.80 -3.86
CA PHE A 10 0.85 11.03 -4.89
C PHE A 10 0.18 11.23 -6.26
N PRO A 11 0.92 11.06 -7.36
CA PRO A 11 0.37 11.29 -8.69
C PRO A 11 -0.40 10.08 -9.22
N VAL A 12 -1.46 10.36 -9.95
CA VAL A 12 -2.19 9.34 -10.71
C VAL A 12 -2.46 9.84 -12.13
N LYS A 13 -2.64 8.93 -13.07
CA LYS A 13 -2.94 9.28 -14.46
C LYS A 13 -4.44 9.42 -14.73
N SER A 14 -5.29 8.94 -13.81
CA SER A 14 -6.74 8.97 -13.95
C SER A 14 -7.39 8.90 -12.57
N LEU A 15 -8.28 9.85 -12.28
CA LEU A 15 -9.03 9.82 -11.02
C LEU A 15 -10.05 8.69 -11.00
N ALA A 16 -10.63 8.32 -12.14
CA ALA A 16 -11.56 7.20 -12.23
C ALA A 16 -10.86 5.88 -11.87
N GLU A 17 -9.65 5.66 -12.39
CA GLU A 17 -8.85 4.48 -12.06
C GLU A 17 -8.41 4.50 -10.59
N ALA A 18 -8.04 5.66 -10.05
CA ALA A 18 -7.71 5.80 -8.64
C ALA A 18 -8.89 5.43 -7.75
N ARG A 19 -10.09 5.89 -8.09
CA ARG A 19 -11.31 5.51 -7.35
C ARG A 19 -11.57 4.02 -7.41
N ALA A 20 -11.38 3.40 -8.57
CA ALA A 20 -11.56 1.96 -8.73
C ALA A 20 -10.57 1.16 -7.86
N PHE A 21 -9.32 1.58 -7.80
CA PHE A 21 -8.30 0.88 -7.02
C PHE A 21 -8.41 1.19 -5.53
N TYR A 22 -8.30 2.47 -5.13
CA TYR A 22 -8.29 2.83 -3.71
C TYR A 22 -9.67 2.68 -3.07
N GLY A 23 -10.72 3.14 -3.75
CA GLY A 23 -12.08 3.01 -3.25
C GLY A 23 -12.65 1.61 -3.42
N GLY A 24 -12.47 1.01 -4.59
CA GLY A 24 -13.04 -0.29 -4.92
C GLY A 24 -12.22 -1.46 -4.40
N VAL A 25 -10.98 -1.59 -4.84
CA VAL A 25 -10.13 -2.74 -4.48
C VAL A 25 -9.68 -2.69 -3.03
N LEU A 26 -9.10 -1.56 -2.58
CA LEU A 26 -8.66 -1.40 -1.20
C LEU A 26 -9.77 -1.08 -0.22
N GLY A 27 -10.92 -0.60 -0.71
CA GLY A 27 -12.06 -0.29 0.13
C GLY A 27 -11.90 0.97 0.98
N CYS A 28 -11.07 1.92 0.54
CA CYS A 28 -10.89 3.18 1.25
C CYS A 28 -12.12 4.08 1.04
N PRO A 29 -12.76 4.57 2.12
CA PRO A 29 -13.78 5.60 1.96
C PRO A 29 -13.21 6.83 1.27
N GLU A 30 -14.00 7.43 0.39
CA GLU A 30 -13.61 8.65 -0.30
C GLU A 30 -13.95 9.86 0.56
N GLY A 31 -13.05 10.83 0.62
CA GLY A 31 -13.27 12.09 1.30
C GLY A 31 -13.64 13.20 0.32
N ARG A 32 -12.98 14.36 0.44
CA ARG A 32 -13.19 15.49 -0.47
C ARG A 32 -12.55 15.22 -1.82
N SER A 33 -13.03 15.90 -2.85
CA SER A 33 -12.44 15.82 -4.18
C SER A 33 -12.68 17.11 -4.96
N ALA A 34 -11.89 17.28 -6.01
CA ALA A 34 -12.06 18.33 -7.01
C ALA A 34 -11.81 17.70 -8.39
N ASP A 35 -11.69 18.53 -9.42
CA ASP A 35 -11.51 18.02 -10.78
C ASP A 35 -10.18 17.31 -10.99
N ASP A 36 -9.17 17.59 -10.16
CA ASP A 36 -7.80 17.11 -10.32
C ASP A 36 -7.23 16.42 -9.09
N TRP A 37 -8.03 16.13 -8.07
CA TRP A 37 -7.58 15.36 -6.91
C TRP A 37 -8.73 14.70 -6.17
N VAL A 38 -8.42 13.64 -5.41
CA VAL A 38 -9.39 12.95 -4.55
C VAL A 38 -8.68 12.43 -3.28
N ASP A 39 -9.32 12.67 -2.13
CA ASP A 39 -8.87 12.17 -0.82
C ASP A 39 -9.44 10.78 -0.57
N PHE A 40 -8.63 9.91 0.04
CA PHE A 40 -9.07 8.61 0.54
C PHE A 40 -8.67 8.43 2.00
N ASP A 41 -9.52 7.74 2.74
CA ASP A 41 -9.25 7.30 4.10
C ASP A 41 -8.62 5.92 4.05
N LEU A 42 -7.30 5.84 4.20
CA LEU A 42 -6.57 4.57 4.25
C LEU A 42 -6.41 4.16 5.72
N MET A 43 -7.42 3.48 6.25
CA MET A 43 -7.47 3.00 7.64
C MET A 43 -7.13 4.10 8.66
N GLY A 44 -7.71 5.28 8.47
CA GLY A 44 -7.53 6.43 9.36
C GLY A 44 -6.44 7.40 8.94
N HIS A 45 -5.68 7.09 7.90
CA HIS A 45 -4.66 7.99 7.34
C HIS A 45 -5.18 8.62 6.05
N GLN A 46 -4.81 9.86 5.80
CA GLN A 46 -5.27 10.56 4.60
C GLN A 46 -4.25 10.41 3.47
N ILE A 47 -4.66 9.83 2.37
CA ILE A 47 -3.89 9.81 1.14
C ILE A 47 -4.66 10.58 0.05
N VAL A 48 -3.93 11.28 -0.81
CA VAL A 48 -4.53 12.14 -1.84
C VAL A 48 -3.97 11.77 -3.21
N ALA A 49 -4.84 11.33 -4.10
CA ALA A 49 -4.48 11.09 -5.49
C ALA A 49 -4.62 12.38 -6.27
N HIS A 50 -3.52 12.89 -6.81
CA HIS A 50 -3.49 14.07 -7.67
C HIS A 50 -3.38 13.68 -9.13
N LEU A 51 -4.22 14.26 -9.97
CA LEU A 51 -4.16 14.02 -11.41
C LEU A 51 -2.90 14.70 -11.98
N ALA A 52 -1.86 13.91 -12.21
CA ALA A 52 -0.58 14.37 -12.72
C ALA A 52 0.05 13.24 -13.57
N PRO A 53 -0.52 12.99 -14.78
CA PRO A 53 -0.07 11.86 -15.61
C PRO A 53 1.43 11.87 -15.93
N GLU A 54 2.02 13.06 -16.06
CA GLU A 54 3.44 13.23 -16.36
C GLU A 54 4.37 12.78 -15.22
N GLU A 55 3.84 12.67 -14.01
CA GLU A 55 4.60 12.25 -12.84
C GLU A 55 4.40 10.76 -12.51
N THR A 56 3.62 10.04 -13.32
CA THR A 56 3.33 8.63 -13.10
C THR A 56 4.29 7.73 -13.85
N GLY A 57 4.37 6.47 -13.44
CA GLY A 57 5.22 5.45 -14.05
C GLY A 57 5.93 4.62 -13.00
N ALA A 58 6.71 3.65 -13.46
CA ALA A 58 7.43 2.74 -12.60
C ALA A 58 8.51 3.48 -11.80
N ALA A 59 8.61 3.18 -10.50
CA ALA A 59 9.67 3.69 -9.64
C ALA A 59 10.97 2.91 -9.88
N ALA A 60 12.11 3.55 -9.60
CA ALA A 60 13.39 2.85 -9.52
C ALA A 60 13.34 1.82 -8.38
N THR A 61 14.21 0.82 -8.43
CA THR A 61 14.23 -0.24 -7.42
C THR A 61 15.55 -0.30 -6.67
N ASN A 62 15.49 -0.78 -5.43
CA ASN A 62 16.65 -1.14 -4.61
C ASN A 62 16.54 -2.62 -4.24
N ALA A 63 17.69 -3.26 -4.06
CA ALA A 63 17.71 -4.63 -3.59
C ALA A 63 17.50 -4.67 -2.07
N VAL A 64 16.49 -5.43 -1.64
CA VAL A 64 16.21 -5.69 -0.23
C VAL A 64 15.94 -7.17 -0.07
N ASP A 65 16.79 -7.87 0.70
CA ASP A 65 16.67 -9.30 0.94
C ASP A 65 16.51 -10.12 -0.35
N GLY A 66 17.26 -9.75 -1.40
CA GLY A 66 17.23 -10.44 -2.69
C GLY A 66 16.08 -10.05 -3.62
N GLU A 67 15.19 -9.13 -3.20
CA GLU A 67 14.08 -8.66 -4.01
C GLU A 67 14.35 -7.27 -4.56
N ALA A 68 13.89 -6.99 -5.80
CA ALA A 68 13.94 -5.66 -6.38
C ALA A 68 12.71 -4.87 -5.88
N VAL A 69 12.94 -3.99 -4.93
CA VAL A 69 11.88 -3.25 -4.23
C VAL A 69 11.74 -1.85 -4.83
N PRO A 70 10.53 -1.45 -5.24
CA PRO A 70 10.31 -0.09 -5.76
C PRO A 70 10.65 0.97 -4.71
N VAL A 71 11.32 2.00 -5.14
CA VAL A 71 11.56 3.20 -4.33
C VAL A 71 11.15 4.38 -5.21
N ARG A 72 10.03 4.87 -4.98
CA ARG A 72 9.10 5.04 -3.87
C ARG A 72 8.11 3.87 -3.72
N HIS A 73 7.70 3.63 -2.50
CA HIS A 73 6.49 2.88 -2.19
C HIS A 73 5.92 3.37 -0.85
N PHE A 74 4.66 3.06 -0.61
CA PHE A 74 4.00 3.39 0.65
C PHE A 74 2.97 2.32 0.98
N GLY A 75 2.48 2.33 2.19
CA GLY A 75 1.46 1.38 2.63
C GLY A 75 1.31 1.38 4.13
N LEU A 76 0.91 0.23 4.66
CA LEU A 76 0.59 0.09 6.07
C LEU A 76 1.23 -1.16 6.65
N ILE A 77 1.55 -1.07 7.94
CA ILE A 77 1.86 -2.24 8.76
C ILE A 77 0.58 -2.62 9.48
N LEU A 78 0.04 -3.78 9.16
CA LEU A 78 -1.27 -4.25 9.62
C LEU A 78 -1.12 -5.33 10.68
N ALA A 79 -2.17 -5.53 11.47
CA ALA A 79 -2.27 -6.75 12.27
C ALA A 79 -2.29 -7.97 11.32
N PRO A 80 -1.73 -9.12 11.72
CA PRO A 80 -1.65 -10.29 10.83
C PRO A 80 -2.98 -10.73 10.22
N ALA A 81 -4.07 -10.69 10.99
CA ALA A 81 -5.39 -11.08 10.47
C ALA A 81 -5.88 -10.11 9.39
N ASP A 82 -5.65 -8.81 9.58
CA ASP A 82 -6.04 -7.78 8.61
C ASP A 82 -5.19 -7.89 7.34
N TRP A 83 -3.90 -8.19 7.49
CA TRP A 83 -3.01 -8.41 6.36
C TRP A 83 -3.48 -9.60 5.50
N ARG A 84 -3.83 -10.71 6.15
CA ARG A 84 -4.33 -11.89 5.44
C ARG A 84 -5.63 -11.59 4.67
N ALA A 85 -6.55 -10.87 5.32
CA ALA A 85 -7.82 -10.48 4.69
C ALA A 85 -7.58 -9.58 3.48
N LEU A 86 -6.66 -8.62 3.59
CA LEU A 86 -6.31 -7.74 2.48
C LEU A 86 -5.63 -8.51 1.34
N ALA A 87 -4.72 -9.43 1.66
CA ALA A 87 -4.05 -10.26 0.65
C ALA A 87 -5.07 -11.05 -0.16
N GLU A 88 -6.06 -11.67 0.49
CA GLU A 88 -7.13 -12.41 -0.20
C GLU A 88 -7.99 -11.49 -1.06
N ARG A 89 -8.30 -10.31 -0.56
CA ARG A 89 -9.08 -9.31 -1.30
C ARG A 89 -8.35 -8.86 -2.58
N LEU A 90 -7.05 -8.60 -2.47
CA LEU A 90 -6.22 -8.21 -3.61
C LEU A 90 -6.12 -9.32 -4.65
N LYS A 91 -5.94 -10.57 -4.21
CA LYS A 91 -5.93 -11.73 -5.11
C LYS A 91 -7.27 -11.87 -5.85
N ALA A 92 -8.38 -11.77 -5.12
CA ALA A 92 -9.72 -11.89 -5.71
C ALA A 92 -9.99 -10.79 -6.73
N ALA A 93 -9.43 -9.59 -6.54
CA ALA A 93 -9.58 -8.47 -7.45
C ALA A 93 -8.65 -8.54 -8.66
N GLY A 94 -7.75 -9.52 -8.73
CA GLY A 94 -6.76 -9.63 -9.80
C GLY A 94 -5.70 -8.55 -9.75
N ALA A 95 -5.33 -8.09 -8.56
CA ALA A 95 -4.34 -7.03 -8.38
C ALA A 95 -2.98 -7.42 -8.96
N ARG A 96 -2.22 -6.41 -9.38
CA ARG A 96 -0.88 -6.61 -9.98
C ARG A 96 0.17 -6.65 -8.87
N PHE A 97 0.56 -7.86 -8.48
CA PHE A 97 1.62 -8.03 -7.48
C PHE A 97 3.00 -7.87 -8.11
N ILE A 98 3.86 -7.08 -7.46
CA ILE A 98 5.31 -7.06 -7.72
C ILE A 98 5.95 -8.16 -6.89
N ILE A 99 5.52 -8.27 -5.64
CA ILE A 99 5.92 -9.34 -4.72
C ILE A 99 4.64 -9.98 -4.22
N GLU A 100 4.46 -11.25 -4.53
CA GLU A 100 3.31 -12.03 -4.07
C GLU A 100 3.29 -12.08 -2.55
N PRO A 101 2.09 -12.20 -1.93
CA PRO A 101 2.01 -12.36 -0.48
C PRO A 101 2.91 -13.48 0.01
N GLN A 102 3.79 -13.18 0.96
CA GLN A 102 4.75 -14.14 1.52
C GLN A 102 5.00 -13.87 3.00
N THR A 103 5.43 -14.91 3.71
CA THR A 103 5.81 -14.81 5.12
C THR A 103 7.28 -15.22 5.24
N ARG A 104 8.08 -14.39 5.90
CA ARG A 104 9.50 -14.62 6.15
C ARG A 104 9.73 -14.96 7.61
N PHE A 105 10.80 -15.71 7.88
CA PHE A 105 11.22 -16.05 9.23
C PHE A 105 10.14 -16.74 10.04
N LYS A 106 9.33 -17.58 9.38
CA LYS A 106 8.19 -18.25 9.99
C LYS A 106 8.60 -19.06 11.21
N GLY A 107 7.89 -18.85 12.32
CA GLY A 107 8.20 -19.52 13.58
C GLY A 107 9.34 -18.89 14.39
N GLN A 108 9.93 -17.81 13.89
CA GLN A 108 11.02 -17.08 14.57
C GLN A 108 10.49 -15.74 15.10
N ALA A 109 11.28 -15.11 15.99
CA ALA A 109 10.91 -13.84 16.61
C ALA A 109 10.63 -12.74 15.59
N GLY A 110 11.36 -12.72 14.48
CA GLY A 110 11.20 -11.72 13.42
C GLY A 110 10.19 -12.09 12.33
N GLU A 111 9.33 -13.07 12.57
CA GLU A 111 8.33 -13.48 11.58
C GLU A 111 7.55 -12.27 11.08
N GLN A 112 7.54 -12.09 9.76
CA GLN A 112 6.84 -10.99 9.12
C GLN A 112 6.29 -11.42 7.77
N SER A 113 5.19 -10.79 7.38
CA SER A 113 4.54 -11.03 6.10
C SER A 113 4.56 -9.74 5.29
N THR A 114 4.68 -9.85 3.98
CA THR A 114 4.68 -8.70 3.08
C THR A 114 4.05 -9.04 1.74
N LEU A 115 3.57 -8.01 1.08
CA LEU A 115 3.19 -8.03 -0.32
C LEU A 115 3.45 -6.64 -0.93
N PHE A 116 3.73 -6.61 -2.23
CA PHE A 116 3.81 -5.36 -2.99
C PHE A 116 2.84 -5.42 -4.15
N VAL A 117 2.05 -4.38 -4.31
CA VAL A 117 1.04 -4.29 -5.37
C VAL A 117 1.16 -2.93 -6.07
N LEU A 118 0.84 -2.91 -7.36
CA LEU A 118 0.78 -1.66 -8.13
C LEU A 118 -0.67 -1.18 -8.25
N ASP A 119 -0.85 0.15 -8.16
CA ASP A 119 -2.09 0.76 -8.63
C ASP A 119 -2.07 0.90 -10.15
N SER A 120 -3.12 1.48 -10.73
CA SER A 120 -3.23 1.64 -12.19
C SER A 120 -2.26 2.67 -12.77
N SER A 121 -1.63 3.46 -11.93
CA SER A 121 -0.70 4.53 -12.35
C SER A 121 0.77 4.17 -12.14
N GLY A 122 1.05 2.94 -11.68
CA GLY A 122 2.41 2.50 -11.41
C GLY A 122 2.91 2.84 -10.01
N ASN A 123 2.08 3.39 -9.15
CA ASN A 123 2.44 3.59 -7.75
C ASN A 123 2.51 2.23 -7.05
N ALA A 124 3.58 2.01 -6.30
CA ALA A 124 3.79 0.78 -5.56
C ALA A 124 3.34 0.94 -4.11
N LEU A 125 2.60 -0.04 -3.62
CA LEU A 125 2.18 -0.10 -2.23
C LEU A 125 2.71 -1.37 -1.59
N GLU A 126 3.20 -1.25 -0.36
CA GLU A 126 3.57 -2.40 0.45
C GLU A 126 2.62 -2.51 1.64
N PHE A 127 2.09 -3.72 1.86
CA PHE A 127 1.35 -4.02 3.08
C PHE A 127 2.07 -5.14 3.80
N LYS A 128 2.40 -4.91 5.06
CA LYS A 128 3.12 -5.90 5.84
C LYS A 128 2.55 -6.07 7.23
N ALA A 129 2.92 -7.15 7.87
CA ALA A 129 2.52 -7.48 9.22
C ALA A 129 3.67 -8.17 9.93
N PHE A 130 3.81 -7.89 11.21
CA PHE A 130 4.76 -8.57 12.09
C PHE A 130 3.96 -9.46 13.04
N ALA A 131 4.41 -10.69 13.24
CA ALA A 131 3.79 -11.58 14.22
C ALA A 131 3.88 -10.98 15.62
N ASP A 132 4.99 -10.28 15.90
CA ASP A 132 5.23 -9.54 17.14
C ASP A 132 5.49 -8.07 16.81
N GLU A 133 4.58 -7.18 17.22
CA GLU A 133 4.71 -5.74 16.97
C GLU A 133 6.00 -5.14 17.55
N ALA A 134 6.56 -5.73 18.60
CA ALA A 134 7.84 -5.28 19.16
C ALA A 134 8.98 -5.37 18.13
N MET A 135 8.82 -6.18 17.09
CA MET A 135 9.84 -6.38 16.05
C MET A 135 9.80 -5.32 14.95
N ILE A 136 8.81 -4.45 14.92
CA ILE A 136 8.69 -3.42 13.85
C ILE A 136 9.94 -2.55 13.77
N PHE A 137 10.48 -2.16 14.91
CA PHE A 137 11.69 -1.31 14.99
C PHE A 137 12.89 -2.05 15.56
N ALA A 138 12.87 -3.37 15.58
CA ALA A 138 13.98 -4.15 16.11
C ALA A 138 15.22 -4.06 15.20
N ARG A 139 16.43 -4.10 15.82
CA ARG A 139 17.70 -4.10 15.12
C ARG A 139 18.31 -5.49 15.08
#